data_387c8fac0247b0331e774344511888f3
#
_entry.id   387c8fac0247b0331e774344511888f3
#
_cell.length_a   1.000
_cell.length_b   1.000
_cell.length_c   1.000
_cell.angle_alpha   90.00
_cell.angle_beta   90.00
_cell.angle_gamma   90.00
#
_symmetry.space_group_name_H-M   'P 1'
#
loop_
_entity.id
_entity.type
_entity.pdbx_description
1 polymer ?
#
loop_
_entity_poly.entity_id
_entity_poly.type
_entity_poly.pdbx_seq_one_letter_code
_entity_poly.pdbx_strand_id
1 'polypeptide(L)'
;MNESSAQKRYLRKLRSRRRQTALLRISVFAGFLLLWEAAARLDWIDSFIFSSPSDLVRTFHTMLLDQSLLSHIGITLAETLLSFLLVTGISAAAAVLLWLFPRFAEVSEPYMVILNSLPKSALAPLLIVWLGANMRTIIVAGMSVALFGSIMSLYAGFRETDPDMVKLVQTLGGGKSACLLKVVLPSSVPYLLSTFKVNIGLCLVGVVIGEFIGARKGLGYLIIYGSQVFKLNMVILSIVILCAIAAALYGLLGLLEKRYLRESEG
;
A
#
# COMPACT_ATOMS: atom_id res chain seq x y z
N MET A 1 -3.78 2.24 42.09
CA MET A 1 -2.37 2.71 42.16
C MET A 1 -2.36 4.22 41.97
N ASN A 2 -1.88 4.98 42.99
CA ASN A 2 -1.79 6.45 42.93
C ASN A 2 -0.64 6.85 41.97
N GLU A 3 -0.96 7.45 40.86
CA GLU A 3 0.04 8.04 39.94
C GLU A 3 0.82 9.15 40.66
N SER A 4 2.14 9.07 40.67
CA SER A 4 2.99 10.07 41.29
C SER A 4 2.86 11.43 40.62
N SER A 5 3.06 12.53 41.35
CA SER A 5 3.00 13.89 40.80
C SER A 5 4.00 14.10 39.63
N ALA A 6 5.14 13.42 39.64
CA ALA A 6 6.15 13.42 38.60
C ALA A 6 5.61 12.73 37.31
N GLN A 7 4.91 11.61 37.46
CA GLN A 7 4.30 10.88 36.33
C GLN A 7 3.20 11.70 35.66
N LYS A 8 2.34 12.39 36.42
CA LYS A 8 1.31 13.29 35.86
C LYS A 8 1.94 14.45 35.09
N ARG A 9 3.04 15.04 35.61
CA ARG A 9 3.79 16.11 34.89
C ARG A 9 4.42 15.59 33.61
N TYR A 10 5.00 14.40 33.62
CA TYR A 10 5.57 13.77 32.43
C TYR A 10 4.52 13.48 31.35
N LEU A 11 3.39 12.89 31.74
CA LEU A 11 2.26 12.62 30.82
C LEU A 11 1.66 13.90 30.22
N ARG A 12 1.55 14.98 31.02
CA ARG A 12 1.13 16.31 30.51
C ARG A 12 2.11 16.84 29.47
N LYS A 13 3.42 16.72 29.71
CA LYS A 13 4.46 17.17 28.78
C LYS A 13 4.43 16.37 27.47
N LEU A 14 4.22 15.06 27.53
CA LEU A 14 4.05 14.20 26.35
C LEU A 14 2.78 14.56 25.56
N ARG A 15 1.65 14.77 26.23
CA ARG A 15 0.39 15.18 25.58
C ARG A 15 0.53 16.57 24.92
N SER A 16 1.20 17.51 25.62
CA SER A 16 1.48 18.84 25.07
C SER A 16 2.35 18.74 23.81
N ARG A 17 3.45 17.99 23.85
CA ARG A 17 4.29 17.75 22.67
C ARG A 17 3.52 17.13 21.51
N ARG A 18 2.71 16.11 21.77
CA ARG A 18 1.88 15.47 20.72
C ARG A 18 0.89 16.47 20.09
N ARG A 19 0.24 17.32 20.92
CA ARG A 19 -0.66 18.38 20.43
C ARG A 19 0.09 19.43 19.60
N GLN A 20 1.24 19.90 20.07
CA GLN A 20 2.08 20.86 19.35
C GLN A 20 2.54 20.28 18.00
N THR A 21 3.00 19.03 17.96
CA THR A 21 3.38 18.36 16.71
C THR A 21 2.19 18.20 15.76
N ALA A 22 1.01 17.87 16.28
CA ALA A 22 -0.20 17.77 15.45
C ALA A 22 -0.61 19.15 14.90
N LEU A 23 -0.59 20.19 15.73
CA LEU A 23 -0.88 21.57 15.31
C LEU A 23 0.12 22.05 14.25
N LEU A 24 1.43 21.82 14.44
CA LEU A 24 2.44 22.17 13.46
C LEU A 24 2.23 21.46 12.12
N ARG A 25 1.88 20.16 12.13
CA ARG A 25 1.56 19.43 10.89
C ARG A 25 0.36 20.05 10.16
N ILE A 26 -0.71 20.35 10.90
CA ILE A 26 -1.91 20.99 10.33
C ILE A 26 -1.57 22.39 9.81
N SER A 27 -0.80 23.20 10.56
CA SER A 27 -0.40 24.55 10.14
C SER A 27 0.46 24.53 8.89
N VAL A 28 1.42 23.60 8.77
CA VAL A 28 2.24 23.45 7.56
C VAL A 28 1.39 23.05 6.36
N PHE A 29 0.46 22.09 6.54
CA PHE A 29 -0.43 21.68 5.46
C PHE A 29 -1.40 22.80 5.05
N ALA A 30 -2.02 23.48 6.02
CA ALA A 30 -2.89 24.61 5.75
C ALA A 30 -2.13 25.77 5.10
N GLY A 31 -0.92 26.07 5.58
CA GLY A 31 -0.04 27.08 4.98
C GLY A 31 0.32 26.75 3.53
N PHE A 32 0.61 25.48 3.22
CA PHE A 32 0.83 25.04 1.84
C PHE A 32 -0.41 25.27 0.96
N LEU A 33 -1.61 24.89 1.42
CA LEU A 33 -2.84 25.11 0.65
C LEU A 33 -3.15 26.58 0.43
N LEU A 34 -2.93 27.43 1.45
CA LEU A 34 -3.13 28.87 1.34
C LEU A 34 -2.12 29.52 0.38
N LEU A 35 -0.86 29.11 0.42
CA LEU A 35 0.17 29.57 -0.51
C LEU A 35 -0.15 29.15 -1.95
N TRP A 36 -0.60 27.91 -2.15
CA TRP A 36 -0.99 27.42 -3.47
C TRP A 36 -2.20 28.20 -4.02
N GLU A 37 -3.24 28.40 -3.22
CA GLU A 37 -4.40 29.20 -3.61
C GLU A 37 -4.01 30.66 -3.93
N ALA A 38 -3.17 31.27 -3.08
CA ALA A 38 -2.69 32.62 -3.29
C ALA A 38 -1.84 32.75 -4.55
N ALA A 39 -0.94 31.81 -4.80
CA ALA A 39 -0.09 31.77 -5.99
C ALA A 39 -0.93 31.66 -7.29
N ALA A 40 -1.99 30.85 -7.27
CA ALA A 40 -2.89 30.71 -8.41
C ALA A 40 -3.73 31.99 -8.61
N ARG A 41 -4.23 32.64 -7.54
CA ARG A 41 -5.03 33.88 -7.64
C ARG A 41 -4.24 35.12 -7.98
N LEU A 42 -2.95 35.15 -7.63
CA LEU A 42 -2.05 36.27 -7.94
C LEU A 42 -1.33 36.09 -9.28
N ASP A 43 -1.73 35.09 -10.08
CA ASP A 43 -1.12 34.74 -11.37
C ASP A 43 0.40 34.49 -11.28
N TRP A 44 0.92 34.08 -10.10
CA TRP A 44 2.31 33.63 -9.95
C TRP A 44 2.53 32.27 -10.61
N ILE A 45 1.48 31.46 -10.66
CA ILE A 45 1.43 30.19 -11.36
C ILE A 45 0.22 30.16 -12.28
N ASP A 46 0.36 29.55 -13.45
CA ASP A 46 -0.76 29.38 -14.37
C ASP A 46 -1.78 28.40 -13.78
N SER A 47 -2.96 28.90 -13.41
CA SER A 47 -4.03 28.10 -12.82
C SER A 47 -4.57 27.03 -13.76
N PHE A 48 -4.40 27.18 -15.08
CA PHE A 48 -4.77 26.17 -16.05
C PHE A 48 -3.85 24.93 -15.93
N ILE A 49 -2.54 25.15 -15.67
CA ILE A 49 -1.56 24.06 -15.57
C ILE A 49 -1.51 23.49 -14.15
N PHE A 50 -1.42 24.34 -13.16
CA PHE A 50 -1.18 23.93 -11.77
C PHE A 50 -2.45 23.79 -10.94
N SER A 51 -3.62 24.17 -11.48
CA SER A 51 -4.90 24.19 -10.76
C SER A 51 -4.85 25.09 -9.50
N SER A 52 -5.90 25.07 -8.71
CA SER A 52 -5.99 25.68 -7.38
C SER A 52 -6.80 24.79 -6.44
N PRO A 53 -6.62 24.89 -5.13
CA PRO A 53 -7.47 24.18 -4.17
C PRO A 53 -8.98 24.44 -4.40
N SER A 54 -9.36 25.65 -4.74
CA SER A 54 -10.77 26.00 -5.04
C SER A 54 -11.28 25.31 -6.31
N ASP A 55 -10.47 25.22 -7.37
CA ASP A 55 -10.84 24.51 -8.60
C ASP A 55 -10.93 23.01 -8.40
N LEU A 56 -10.07 22.43 -7.55
CA LEU A 56 -10.18 21.02 -7.18
C LEU A 56 -11.49 20.72 -6.46
N VAL A 57 -11.90 21.56 -5.51
CA VAL A 57 -13.19 21.40 -4.81
C VAL A 57 -14.36 21.50 -5.79
N ARG A 58 -14.32 22.46 -6.72
CA ARG A 58 -15.35 22.60 -7.76
C ARG A 58 -15.41 21.38 -8.66
N THR A 59 -14.25 20.89 -9.13
CA THR A 59 -14.15 19.70 -9.98
C THR A 59 -14.64 18.45 -9.25
N PHE A 60 -14.26 18.29 -7.98
CA PHE A 60 -14.75 17.21 -7.12
C PHE A 60 -16.28 17.20 -7.04
N HIS A 61 -16.87 18.36 -6.73
CA HIS A 61 -18.32 18.50 -6.61
C HIS A 61 -19.05 18.17 -7.92
N THR A 62 -18.54 18.68 -9.05
CA THR A 62 -19.12 18.40 -10.39
C THR A 62 -19.06 16.91 -10.70
N MET A 63 -17.91 16.27 -10.54
CA MET A 63 -17.73 14.85 -10.84
C MET A 63 -18.49 13.94 -9.85
N LEU A 64 -18.75 14.43 -8.65
CA LEU A 64 -19.57 13.70 -7.66
C LEU A 64 -21.05 13.72 -8.06
N LEU A 65 -21.57 14.86 -8.50
CA LEU A 65 -22.95 15.01 -8.98
C LEU A 65 -23.24 14.15 -10.22
N ASP A 66 -22.29 14.08 -11.12
CA ASP A 66 -22.36 13.24 -12.33
C ASP A 66 -22.19 11.73 -12.02
N GLN A 67 -22.00 11.36 -10.77
CA GLN A 67 -21.72 10.00 -10.29
C GLN A 67 -20.52 9.30 -10.98
N SER A 68 -19.78 10.01 -11.81
CA SER A 68 -18.62 9.45 -12.53
C SER A 68 -17.48 9.11 -11.57
N LEU A 69 -17.18 10.00 -10.62
CA LEU A 69 -16.06 9.86 -9.68
C LEU A 69 -16.15 8.60 -8.82
N LEU A 70 -17.33 8.30 -8.27
CA LEU A 70 -17.54 7.12 -7.42
C LEU A 70 -17.29 5.81 -8.19
N SER A 71 -17.69 5.76 -9.46
CA SER A 71 -17.42 4.61 -10.33
C SER A 71 -15.92 4.39 -10.52
N HIS A 72 -15.16 5.46 -10.78
CA HIS A 72 -13.70 5.38 -10.96
C HIS A 72 -12.98 4.97 -9.66
N ILE A 73 -13.35 5.57 -8.52
CA ILE A 73 -12.83 5.20 -7.21
C ILE A 73 -13.10 3.72 -6.90
N GLY A 74 -14.35 3.29 -7.10
CA GLY A 74 -14.76 1.91 -6.81
C GLY A 74 -13.99 0.88 -7.64
N ILE A 75 -13.71 1.16 -8.91
CA ILE A 75 -12.96 0.27 -9.78
C ILE A 75 -11.49 0.18 -9.32
N THR A 76 -10.80 1.32 -9.15
CA THR A 76 -9.41 1.31 -8.65
C THR A 76 -9.28 0.60 -7.30
N LEU A 77 -10.23 0.82 -6.38
CA LEU A 77 -10.26 0.11 -5.10
C LEU A 77 -10.45 -1.40 -5.27
N ALA A 78 -11.40 -1.82 -6.09
CA ALA A 78 -11.65 -3.25 -6.33
C ALA A 78 -10.42 -3.93 -6.95
N GLU A 79 -9.81 -3.33 -7.96
CA GLU A 79 -8.60 -3.84 -8.61
C GLU A 79 -7.42 -3.91 -7.62
N THR A 80 -7.24 -2.88 -6.80
CA THR A 80 -6.19 -2.84 -5.77
C THR A 80 -6.39 -3.92 -4.71
N LEU A 81 -7.60 -4.05 -4.17
CA LEU A 81 -7.90 -5.04 -3.14
C LEU A 81 -7.79 -6.46 -3.67
N LEU A 82 -8.26 -6.73 -4.89
CA LEU A 82 -8.12 -8.05 -5.53
C LEU A 82 -6.65 -8.38 -5.78
N SER A 83 -5.87 -7.43 -6.31
CA SER A 83 -4.41 -7.60 -6.50
C SER A 83 -3.72 -7.88 -5.17
N PHE A 84 -4.05 -7.13 -4.12
CA PHE A 84 -3.49 -7.30 -2.78
C PHE A 84 -3.82 -8.67 -2.18
N LEU A 85 -5.08 -9.13 -2.27
CA LEU A 85 -5.48 -10.44 -1.75
C LEU A 85 -4.77 -11.57 -2.48
N LEU A 86 -4.65 -11.48 -3.81
CA LEU A 86 -3.95 -12.49 -4.61
C LEU A 86 -2.45 -12.50 -4.31
N VAL A 87 -1.80 -11.33 -4.23
CA VAL A 87 -0.38 -11.22 -3.83
C VAL A 87 -0.17 -11.83 -2.45
N THR A 88 -1.02 -11.48 -1.49
CA THR A 88 -0.93 -11.98 -0.13
C THR A 88 -1.02 -13.51 -0.08
N GLY A 89 -2.02 -14.09 -0.74
CA GLY A 89 -2.22 -15.54 -0.78
C GLY A 89 -1.08 -16.28 -1.49
N ILE A 90 -0.70 -15.81 -2.68
CA ILE A 90 0.36 -16.46 -3.48
C ILE A 90 1.72 -16.32 -2.80
N SER A 91 2.06 -15.13 -2.27
CA SER A 91 3.34 -14.93 -1.61
C SER A 91 3.46 -15.71 -0.31
N ALA A 92 2.38 -15.82 0.48
CA ALA A 92 2.38 -16.65 1.68
C ALA A 92 2.58 -18.14 1.33
N ALA A 93 1.84 -18.64 0.34
CA ALA A 93 2.01 -20.02 -0.12
C ALA A 93 3.43 -20.31 -0.66
N ALA A 94 3.97 -19.38 -1.47
CA ALA A 94 5.32 -19.49 -2.00
C ALA A 94 6.38 -19.45 -0.88
N ALA A 95 6.26 -18.54 0.09
CA ALA A 95 7.19 -18.46 1.22
C ALA A 95 7.18 -19.73 2.08
N VAL A 96 5.99 -20.32 2.30
CA VAL A 96 5.86 -21.63 2.97
C VAL A 96 6.58 -22.73 2.19
N LEU A 97 6.40 -22.79 0.86
CA LEU A 97 7.09 -23.78 0.01
C LEU A 97 8.61 -23.61 0.08
N LEU A 98 9.11 -22.38 0.01
CA LEU A 98 10.54 -22.08 0.12
C LEU A 98 11.11 -22.51 1.49
N TRP A 99 10.35 -22.29 2.57
CA TRP A 99 10.76 -22.72 3.90
C TRP A 99 10.78 -24.23 4.07
N LEU A 100 9.81 -24.96 3.50
CA LEU A 100 9.76 -26.42 3.55
C LEU A 100 10.86 -27.08 2.71
N PHE A 101 11.25 -26.45 1.60
CA PHE A 101 12.21 -26.98 0.63
C PHE A 101 13.43 -26.06 0.46
N PRO A 102 14.42 -26.06 1.39
CA PRO A 102 15.55 -25.12 1.35
C PRO A 102 16.36 -25.16 0.06
N ARG A 103 16.57 -26.36 -0.54
CA ARG A 103 17.26 -26.48 -1.83
C ARG A 103 16.54 -25.75 -2.95
N PHE A 104 15.21 -25.82 -2.96
CA PHE A 104 14.40 -25.08 -3.92
C PHE A 104 14.50 -23.57 -3.70
N ALA A 105 14.57 -23.15 -2.44
CA ALA A 105 14.78 -21.74 -2.09
C ALA A 105 16.12 -21.22 -2.61
N GLU A 106 17.23 -21.94 -2.36
CA GLU A 106 18.56 -21.58 -2.84
C GLU A 106 18.63 -21.41 -4.37
N VAL A 107 17.96 -22.30 -5.10
CA VAL A 107 17.89 -22.24 -6.57
C VAL A 107 17.01 -21.09 -7.04
N SER A 108 15.88 -20.80 -6.35
CA SER A 108 14.88 -19.83 -6.79
C SER A 108 15.26 -18.39 -6.43
N GLU A 109 16.06 -18.19 -5.37
CA GLU A 109 16.40 -16.85 -4.84
C GLU A 109 16.99 -15.91 -5.91
N PRO A 110 18.00 -16.29 -6.72
CA PRO A 110 18.54 -15.40 -7.75
C PRO A 110 17.49 -14.99 -8.80
N TYR A 111 16.61 -15.91 -9.19
CA TYR A 111 15.55 -15.64 -10.17
C TYR A 111 14.51 -14.67 -9.60
N MET A 112 14.13 -14.81 -8.32
CA MET A 112 13.21 -13.89 -7.66
C MET A 112 13.79 -12.48 -7.58
N VAL A 113 15.10 -12.34 -7.30
CA VAL A 113 15.78 -11.04 -7.30
C VAL A 113 15.72 -10.38 -8.68
N ILE A 114 16.02 -11.14 -9.75
CA ILE A 114 15.96 -10.64 -11.13
C ILE A 114 14.52 -10.23 -11.47
N LEU A 115 13.53 -11.08 -11.19
CA LEU A 115 12.12 -10.80 -11.46
C LEU A 115 11.59 -9.62 -10.66
N ASN A 116 12.08 -9.42 -9.43
CA ASN A 116 11.75 -8.25 -8.62
C ASN A 116 12.37 -6.96 -9.19
N SER A 117 13.50 -7.04 -9.86
CA SER A 117 14.21 -5.90 -10.41
C SER A 117 13.72 -5.45 -11.79
N LEU A 118 12.83 -6.23 -12.44
CA LEU A 118 12.27 -5.87 -13.74
C LEU A 118 11.50 -4.55 -13.68
N PRO A 119 11.63 -3.64 -14.66
CA PRO A 119 10.87 -2.40 -14.74
C PRO A 119 9.39 -2.72 -15.01
N LYS A 120 8.58 -2.65 -13.95
CA LYS A 120 7.16 -3.07 -13.99
C LYS A 120 6.32 -2.24 -14.97
N SER A 121 6.63 -0.95 -15.11
CA SER A 121 5.97 -0.08 -16.09
C SER A 121 6.20 -0.51 -17.53
N ALA A 122 7.35 -1.12 -17.83
CA ALA A 122 7.64 -1.66 -19.16
C ALA A 122 6.88 -2.98 -19.44
N LEU A 123 6.47 -3.70 -18.41
CA LEU A 123 5.68 -4.93 -18.56
C LEU A 123 4.20 -4.64 -18.86
N ALA A 124 3.65 -3.51 -18.47
CA ALA A 124 2.24 -3.21 -18.60
C ALA A 124 1.74 -3.24 -20.08
N PRO A 125 2.42 -2.65 -21.08
CA PRO A 125 2.02 -2.79 -22.48
C PRO A 125 2.03 -4.26 -22.96
N LEU A 126 3.02 -5.05 -22.52
CA LEU A 126 3.14 -6.46 -22.87
C LEU A 126 1.97 -7.28 -22.29
N LEU A 127 1.61 -7.02 -21.03
CA LEU A 127 0.45 -7.67 -20.39
C LEU A 127 -0.85 -7.37 -21.15
N ILE A 128 -1.02 -6.17 -21.67
CA ILE A 128 -2.21 -5.82 -22.47
C ILE A 128 -2.24 -6.56 -23.80
N VAL A 129 -1.11 -6.72 -24.46
CA VAL A 129 -1.03 -7.51 -25.70
C VAL A 129 -1.36 -8.98 -25.43
N TRP A 130 -0.92 -9.55 -24.32
CA TRP A 130 -1.14 -10.95 -24.00
C TRP A 130 -2.53 -11.25 -23.45
N LEU A 131 -3.04 -10.39 -22.56
CA LEU A 131 -4.27 -10.63 -21.79
C LEU A 131 -5.46 -9.76 -22.23
N GLY A 132 -5.20 -8.78 -23.13
CA GLY A 132 -6.19 -7.80 -23.54
C GLY A 132 -6.34 -6.63 -22.56
N ALA A 133 -7.01 -5.57 -22.99
CA ALA A 133 -7.31 -4.38 -22.19
C ALA A 133 -8.55 -4.62 -21.32
N ASN A 134 -8.40 -5.21 -20.16
CA ASN A 134 -9.49 -5.57 -19.25
C ASN A 134 -9.03 -5.54 -17.77
N MET A 135 -9.98 -5.64 -16.84
CA MET A 135 -9.75 -5.62 -15.39
C MET A 135 -8.75 -6.70 -14.93
N ARG A 136 -8.74 -7.89 -15.54
CA ARG A 136 -7.81 -8.98 -15.17
C ARG A 136 -6.37 -8.56 -15.43
N THR A 137 -6.12 -7.92 -16.55
CA THR A 137 -4.79 -7.40 -16.92
C THR A 137 -4.29 -6.37 -15.93
N ILE A 138 -5.18 -5.48 -15.47
CA ILE A 138 -4.86 -4.45 -14.47
C ILE A 138 -4.52 -5.10 -13.12
N ILE A 139 -5.31 -6.10 -12.71
CA ILE A 139 -5.02 -6.87 -11.49
C ILE A 139 -3.64 -7.55 -11.59
N VAL A 140 -3.33 -8.19 -12.72
CA VAL A 140 -2.00 -8.81 -12.95
C VAL A 140 -0.89 -7.77 -12.92
N ALA A 141 -1.11 -6.58 -13.49
CA ALA A 141 -0.16 -5.47 -13.40
C ALA A 141 0.06 -5.05 -11.93
N GLY A 142 -1.01 -4.91 -11.16
CA GLY A 142 -0.96 -4.66 -9.71
C GLY A 142 -0.13 -5.72 -8.97
N MET A 143 -0.40 -7.00 -9.26
CA MET A 143 0.33 -8.12 -8.66
C MET A 143 1.81 -8.10 -9.02
N SER A 144 2.16 -7.81 -10.27
CA SER A 144 3.54 -7.86 -10.78
C SER A 144 4.49 -6.95 -10.00
N VAL A 145 4.00 -5.84 -9.44
CA VAL A 145 4.80 -4.88 -8.67
C VAL A 145 5.15 -5.42 -7.29
N ALA A 146 4.23 -6.13 -6.63
CA ALA A 146 4.36 -6.51 -5.23
C ALA A 146 4.81 -7.97 -5.03
N LEU A 147 4.51 -8.88 -5.96
CA LEU A 147 4.57 -10.32 -5.73
C LEU A 147 5.95 -10.83 -5.32
N PHE A 148 6.98 -10.58 -6.12
CA PHE A 148 8.31 -11.14 -5.87
C PHE A 148 8.95 -10.55 -4.61
N GLY A 149 8.82 -9.24 -4.40
CA GLY A 149 9.28 -8.59 -3.17
C GLY A 149 8.57 -9.12 -1.92
N SER A 150 7.27 -9.41 -2.04
CA SER A 150 6.48 -9.99 -0.97
C SER A 150 6.93 -11.42 -0.62
N ILE A 151 7.16 -12.28 -1.62
CA ILE A 151 7.67 -13.64 -1.41
C ILE A 151 8.99 -13.59 -0.66
N MET A 152 9.94 -12.77 -1.14
CA MET A 152 11.25 -12.64 -0.52
C MET A 152 11.17 -12.12 0.92
N SER A 153 10.34 -11.10 1.16
CA SER A 153 10.13 -10.53 2.50
C SER A 153 9.54 -11.56 3.47
N LEU A 154 8.50 -12.28 3.05
CA LEU A 154 7.87 -13.30 3.89
C LEU A 154 8.81 -14.47 4.18
N TYR A 155 9.55 -14.94 3.17
CA TYR A 155 10.53 -16.00 3.34
C TYR A 155 11.66 -15.58 4.30
N ALA A 156 12.16 -14.34 4.20
CA ALA A 156 13.12 -13.79 5.14
C ALA A 156 12.58 -13.79 6.58
N GLY A 157 11.33 -13.31 6.78
CA GLY A 157 10.69 -13.34 8.10
C GLY A 157 10.54 -14.76 8.67
N PHE A 158 10.28 -15.78 7.83
CA PHE A 158 10.25 -17.17 8.29
C PHE A 158 11.64 -17.69 8.71
N ARG A 159 12.71 -17.20 8.09
CA ARG A 159 14.09 -17.55 8.46
C ARG A 159 14.58 -16.86 9.74
N GLU A 160 14.00 -15.75 10.11
CA GLU A 160 14.31 -15.03 11.36
C GLU A 160 13.73 -15.71 12.61
N THR A 161 12.90 -16.75 12.43
CA THR A 161 12.37 -17.54 13.55
C THR A 161 13.50 -18.18 14.36
N ASP A 162 13.40 -18.08 15.69
CA ASP A 162 14.39 -18.62 16.62
C ASP A 162 14.66 -20.12 16.35
N PRO A 163 15.87 -20.49 15.96
CA PRO A 163 16.21 -21.87 15.64
C PRO A 163 16.11 -22.82 16.86
N ASP A 164 16.22 -22.32 18.06
CA ASP A 164 16.13 -23.15 19.26
C ASP A 164 14.69 -23.55 19.56
N MET A 165 13.71 -22.69 19.25
CA MET A 165 12.29 -23.05 19.28
C MET A 165 11.94 -24.12 18.24
N VAL A 166 12.52 -24.05 17.05
CA VAL A 166 12.34 -25.08 16.01
C VAL A 166 12.93 -26.40 16.46
N LYS A 167 14.15 -26.40 17.02
CA LYS A 167 14.81 -27.61 17.57
C LYS A 167 14.00 -28.21 18.72
N LEU A 168 13.43 -27.39 19.61
CA LEU A 168 12.59 -27.85 20.71
C LEU A 168 11.41 -28.69 20.20
N VAL A 169 10.70 -28.20 19.19
CA VAL A 169 9.58 -28.96 18.58
C VAL A 169 10.07 -30.26 17.94
N GLN A 170 11.24 -30.23 17.31
CA GLN A 170 11.84 -31.45 16.70
C GLN A 170 12.24 -32.49 17.76
N THR A 171 12.83 -32.09 18.90
CA THR A 171 13.19 -33.01 20.00
C THR A 171 11.97 -33.61 20.68
N LEU A 172 10.83 -32.93 20.63
CA LEU A 172 9.53 -33.45 21.08
C LEU A 172 8.84 -34.34 20.04
N GLY A 173 9.53 -34.72 18.95
CA GLY A 173 9.01 -35.60 17.89
C GLY A 173 8.20 -34.88 16.82
N GLY A 174 8.20 -33.55 16.81
CA GLY A 174 7.49 -32.76 15.79
C GLY A 174 8.23 -32.76 14.45
N GLY A 175 7.50 -33.05 13.36
CA GLY A 175 8.03 -32.93 11.99
C GLY A 175 8.06 -31.47 11.50
N LYS A 176 8.56 -31.22 10.26
CA LYS A 176 8.65 -29.92 9.63
C LYS A 176 7.32 -29.16 9.64
N SER A 177 6.21 -29.83 9.36
CA SER A 177 4.88 -29.22 9.36
C SER A 177 4.46 -28.73 10.76
N ALA A 178 4.82 -29.48 11.82
CA ALA A 178 4.56 -29.06 13.19
C ALA A 178 5.39 -27.81 13.56
N CYS A 179 6.68 -27.78 13.16
CA CYS A 179 7.52 -26.60 13.33
C CYS A 179 6.94 -25.37 12.60
N LEU A 180 6.50 -25.54 11.35
CA LEU A 180 5.89 -24.48 10.56
C LEU A 180 4.65 -23.92 11.24
N LEU A 181 3.67 -24.77 11.58
CA LEU A 181 2.36 -24.35 12.10
C LEU A 181 2.42 -23.82 13.54
N LYS A 182 3.29 -24.42 14.39
CA LYS A 182 3.31 -24.09 15.82
C LYS A 182 4.36 -23.05 16.22
N VAL A 183 5.38 -22.85 15.38
CA VAL A 183 6.48 -21.92 15.69
C VAL A 183 6.63 -20.87 14.61
N VAL A 184 6.92 -21.24 13.36
CA VAL A 184 7.29 -20.30 12.30
C VAL A 184 6.15 -19.34 11.95
N LEU A 185 4.96 -19.87 11.65
CA LEU A 185 3.82 -19.02 11.27
C LEU A 185 3.39 -18.10 12.40
N PRO A 186 3.20 -18.54 13.66
CA PRO A 186 2.84 -17.65 14.75
C PRO A 186 3.89 -16.58 15.04
N SER A 187 5.18 -16.93 15.04
CA SER A 187 6.26 -15.97 15.30
C SER A 187 6.43 -14.94 14.17
N SER A 188 6.02 -15.29 12.95
CA SER A 188 6.14 -14.41 11.77
C SER A 188 4.96 -13.46 11.57
N VAL A 189 3.90 -13.54 12.39
CA VAL A 189 2.71 -12.69 12.20
C VAL A 189 3.01 -11.18 12.22
N PRO A 190 3.86 -10.64 13.11
CA PRO A 190 4.22 -9.22 13.06
C PRO A 190 4.89 -8.84 11.73
N TYR A 191 5.70 -9.74 11.20
CA TYR A 191 6.38 -9.56 9.92
C TYR A 191 5.40 -9.57 8.73
N LEU A 192 4.44 -10.52 8.76
CA LEU A 192 3.33 -10.60 7.80
C LEU A 192 2.54 -9.29 7.75
N LEU A 193 2.15 -8.77 8.91
CA LEU A 193 1.37 -7.53 9.00
C LEU A 193 2.13 -6.32 8.47
N SER A 194 3.44 -6.24 8.74
CA SER A 194 4.29 -5.19 8.18
C SER A 194 4.38 -5.29 6.65
N THR A 195 4.59 -6.50 6.12
CA THR A 195 4.64 -6.76 4.67
C THR A 195 3.32 -6.41 3.99
N PHE A 196 2.18 -6.67 4.62
CA PHE A 196 0.86 -6.31 4.07
C PHE A 196 0.69 -4.81 3.87
N LYS A 197 1.20 -3.98 4.79
CA LYS A 197 1.16 -2.51 4.64
C LYS A 197 1.97 -2.02 3.44
N VAL A 198 3.11 -2.63 3.18
CA VAL A 198 3.92 -2.30 2.01
C VAL A 198 3.22 -2.76 0.74
N ASN A 199 2.70 -3.98 0.75
CA ASN A 199 2.07 -4.59 -0.42
C ASN A 199 0.83 -3.86 -0.91
N ILE A 200 -0.03 -3.34 -0.01
CA ILE A 200 -1.24 -2.62 -0.43
C ILE A 200 -0.88 -1.38 -1.24
N GLY A 201 0.18 -0.65 -0.82
CA GLY A 201 0.69 0.50 -1.56
C GLY A 201 1.30 0.11 -2.91
N LEU A 202 2.09 -0.97 -2.94
CA LEU A 202 2.70 -1.46 -4.18
C LEU A 202 1.64 -1.96 -5.18
N CYS A 203 0.59 -2.64 -4.71
CA CYS A 203 -0.53 -3.07 -5.55
C CYS A 203 -1.27 -1.86 -6.13
N LEU A 204 -1.53 -0.81 -5.33
CA LEU A 204 -2.15 0.42 -5.83
C LEU A 204 -1.31 1.08 -6.94
N VAL A 205 0.02 1.17 -6.75
CA VAL A 205 0.93 1.70 -7.77
C VAL A 205 0.86 0.87 -9.05
N GLY A 206 0.89 -0.46 -8.95
CA GLY A 206 0.83 -1.35 -10.10
C GLY A 206 -0.52 -1.29 -10.82
N VAL A 207 -1.63 -1.17 -10.09
CA VAL A 207 -2.97 -0.96 -10.65
C VAL A 207 -3.03 0.35 -11.42
N VAL A 208 -2.54 1.45 -10.85
CA VAL A 208 -2.51 2.76 -11.54
C VAL A 208 -1.69 2.68 -12.84
N ILE A 209 -0.54 1.99 -12.84
CA ILE A 209 0.25 1.75 -14.06
C ILE A 209 -0.55 0.96 -15.09
N GLY A 210 -1.27 -0.07 -14.66
CA GLY A 210 -2.15 -0.86 -15.53
C GLY A 210 -3.31 -0.03 -16.10
N GLU A 211 -3.93 0.79 -15.26
CA GLU A 211 -5.01 1.69 -15.66
C GLU A 211 -4.54 2.75 -16.68
N PHE A 212 -3.32 3.25 -16.57
CA PHE A 212 -2.76 4.22 -17.53
C PHE A 212 -2.77 3.72 -18.97
N ILE A 213 -2.60 2.44 -19.16
CA ILE A 213 -2.35 1.89 -20.51
C ILE A 213 -3.57 1.13 -21.04
N GLY A 214 -4.31 0.43 -20.15
CA GLY A 214 -5.33 -0.53 -20.58
C GLY A 214 -6.74 -0.29 -20.08
N ALA A 215 -6.99 0.70 -19.20
CA ALA A 215 -8.31 0.91 -18.64
C ALA A 215 -9.18 1.86 -19.45
N ARG A 216 -10.50 1.69 -19.27
CA ARG A 216 -11.52 2.68 -19.70
C ARG A 216 -12.21 3.34 -18.50
N LYS A 217 -11.86 2.93 -17.29
CA LYS A 217 -12.37 3.44 -16.02
C LYS A 217 -11.27 3.28 -14.96
N GLY A 218 -11.37 3.99 -13.88
CA GLY A 218 -10.38 4.01 -12.80
C GLY A 218 -9.78 5.41 -12.63
N LEU A 219 -9.09 5.65 -11.52
CA LEU A 219 -8.45 6.93 -11.22
C LEU A 219 -7.21 7.16 -12.09
N GLY A 220 -6.45 6.09 -12.38
CA GLY A 220 -5.33 6.15 -13.31
C GLY A 220 -5.80 6.47 -14.73
N TYR A 221 -6.90 5.88 -15.17
CA TYR A 221 -7.52 6.27 -16.44
C TYR A 221 -7.88 7.76 -16.48
N LEU A 222 -8.47 8.30 -15.39
CA LEU A 222 -8.80 9.73 -15.31
C LEU A 222 -7.56 10.63 -15.44
N ILE A 223 -6.43 10.22 -14.87
CA ILE A 223 -5.16 10.95 -15.00
C ILE A 223 -4.71 11.01 -16.45
N ILE A 224 -4.66 9.88 -17.14
CA ILE A 224 -4.23 9.84 -18.55
C ILE A 224 -5.22 10.57 -19.45
N TYR A 225 -6.52 10.29 -19.31
CA TYR A 225 -7.55 10.97 -20.08
C TYR A 225 -7.52 12.49 -19.85
N GLY A 226 -7.46 12.92 -18.60
CA GLY A 226 -7.40 14.34 -18.26
C GLY A 226 -6.17 15.05 -18.82
N SER A 227 -5.01 14.37 -18.84
CA SER A 227 -3.80 14.92 -19.44
C SER A 227 -3.90 15.05 -20.97
N GLN A 228 -4.53 14.09 -21.64
CA GLN A 228 -4.73 14.12 -23.08
C GLN A 228 -5.72 15.20 -23.56
N VAL A 229 -6.74 15.49 -22.75
CA VAL A 229 -7.76 16.51 -23.06
C VAL A 229 -7.51 17.84 -22.35
N PHE A 230 -6.33 18.03 -21.75
CA PHE A 230 -5.93 19.24 -21.02
C PHE A 230 -6.88 19.63 -19.87
N LYS A 231 -7.56 18.66 -19.24
CA LYS A 231 -8.37 18.86 -18.02
C LYS A 231 -7.52 18.62 -16.77
N LEU A 232 -6.54 19.49 -16.54
CA LEU A 232 -5.52 19.29 -15.49
C LEU A 232 -6.09 19.32 -14.08
N ASN A 233 -7.19 20.03 -13.82
CA ASN A 233 -7.91 19.96 -12.55
C ASN A 233 -8.38 18.55 -12.22
N MET A 234 -8.83 17.78 -13.23
CA MET A 234 -9.24 16.37 -13.06
C MET A 234 -8.03 15.46 -12.79
N VAL A 235 -6.90 15.74 -13.44
CA VAL A 235 -5.64 14.99 -13.22
C VAL A 235 -5.19 15.15 -11.76
N ILE A 236 -5.05 16.39 -11.31
CA ILE A 236 -4.57 16.70 -9.94
C ILE A 236 -5.56 16.19 -8.89
N LEU A 237 -6.88 16.35 -9.13
CA LEU A 237 -7.91 15.78 -8.26
C LEU A 237 -7.77 14.26 -8.13
N SER A 238 -7.58 13.54 -9.24
CA SER A 238 -7.42 12.08 -9.23
C SER A 238 -6.19 11.64 -8.44
N ILE A 239 -5.07 12.39 -8.56
CA ILE A 239 -3.86 12.15 -7.77
C ILE A 239 -4.12 12.38 -6.28
N VAL A 240 -4.80 13.45 -5.91
CA VAL A 240 -5.15 13.74 -4.50
C VAL A 240 -6.03 12.62 -3.92
N ILE A 241 -7.02 12.14 -4.69
CA ILE A 241 -7.88 11.04 -4.26
C ILE A 241 -7.08 9.74 -4.12
N LEU A 242 -6.15 9.43 -5.04
CA LEU A 242 -5.25 8.27 -4.91
C LEU A 242 -4.41 8.35 -3.63
N CYS A 243 -3.86 9.53 -3.31
CA CYS A 243 -3.12 9.74 -2.06
C CYS A 243 -4.02 9.51 -0.82
N ALA A 244 -5.27 9.98 -0.86
CA ALA A 244 -6.23 9.78 0.22
C ALA A 244 -6.58 8.29 0.38
N ILE A 245 -6.81 7.57 -0.72
CA ILE A 245 -7.04 6.12 -0.73
C ILE A 245 -5.84 5.37 -0.15
N ALA A 246 -4.63 5.67 -0.63
CA ALA A 246 -3.41 5.06 -0.12
C ALA A 246 -3.26 5.26 1.40
N ALA A 247 -3.47 6.49 1.89
CA ALA A 247 -3.42 6.81 3.31
C ALA A 247 -4.49 6.06 4.12
N ALA A 248 -5.72 5.95 3.60
CA ALA A 248 -6.82 5.24 4.23
C ALA A 248 -6.53 3.73 4.33
N LEU A 249 -6.09 3.10 3.22
CA LEU A 249 -5.75 1.68 3.19
C LEU A 249 -4.60 1.35 4.13
N TYR A 250 -3.52 2.15 4.10
CA TYR A 250 -2.40 2.00 5.02
C TYR A 250 -2.82 2.18 6.49
N GLY A 251 -3.66 3.18 6.77
CA GLY A 251 -4.21 3.44 8.10
C GLY A 251 -5.06 2.30 8.62
N LEU A 252 -5.94 1.72 7.80
CA LEU A 252 -6.77 0.57 8.15
C LEU A 252 -5.92 -0.65 8.52
N LEU A 253 -4.91 -0.99 7.71
CA LEU A 253 -3.98 -2.08 8.03
C LEU A 253 -3.18 -1.79 9.32
N GLY A 254 -2.80 -0.54 9.54
CA GLY A 254 -2.13 -0.13 10.78
C GLY A 254 -3.01 -0.25 12.04
N LEU A 255 -4.31 -0.07 11.91
CA LEU A 255 -5.25 -0.29 13.01
C LEU A 255 -5.42 -1.79 13.31
N LEU A 256 -5.51 -2.63 12.27
CA LEU A 256 -5.59 -4.09 12.42
C LEU A 256 -4.35 -4.65 13.10
N GLU A 257 -3.15 -4.21 12.69
CA GLU A 257 -1.89 -4.62 13.33
C GLU A 257 -1.84 -4.22 14.82
N LYS A 258 -2.19 -2.97 15.16
CA LYS A 258 -2.21 -2.51 16.56
C LYS A 258 -3.19 -3.31 17.41
N ARG A 259 -4.31 -3.70 16.85
CA ARG A 259 -5.29 -4.53 17.56
C ARG A 259 -4.74 -5.92 17.83
N TYR A 260 -4.14 -6.56 16.82
CA TYR A 260 -3.55 -7.88 16.95
C TYR A 260 -2.41 -7.92 17.99
N LEU A 261 -1.48 -6.95 17.92
CA LEU A 261 -0.36 -6.89 18.88
C LEU A 261 -0.82 -6.68 20.32
N ARG A 262 -1.89 -5.91 20.55
CA ARG A 262 -2.47 -5.73 21.89
C ARG A 262 -3.10 -7.01 22.46
N GLU A 263 -3.72 -7.82 21.60
CA GLU A 263 -4.34 -9.09 21.98
C GLU A 263 -3.28 -10.17 22.25
N SER A 264 -2.08 -10.05 21.69
CA SER A 264 -0.94 -10.97 21.89
C SER A 264 -0.11 -10.67 23.13
N GLU A 265 -0.20 -9.47 23.70
CA GLU A 265 0.52 -9.05 24.90
C GLU A 265 -0.31 -9.17 26.20
N GLY A 266 -1.59 -9.52 26.14
CA GLY A 266 -2.52 -9.71 27.25
C GLY A 266 -2.85 -11.16 27.50
#